data_44f5367f1147ba5a0193afed46a5ba37
#
_entry.id   44f5367f1147ba5a0193afed46a5ba37
#
_cell.length_a   1.000
_cell.length_b   1.000
_cell.length_c   1.000
_cell.angle_alpha   90.00
_cell.angle_beta   90.00
_cell.angle_gamma   90.00
#
_symmetry.space_group_name_H-M   'P 1'
#
loop_
_entity.id
_entity.type
_entity.pdbx_description
1 polymer ?
#
loop_
_entity_poly.entity_id
_entity_poly.type
_entity_poly.pdbx_seq_one_letter_code
_entity_poly.pdbx_strand_id
1 'polypeptide(L)'
;MRNVENPIVKKSFSFAVRIVNCYKYLVKKDKYLLSLYNQLLDSGTSIGANISESQAAASKADFRNKLRISLKEAYETEFWLKLFYETEILDKKEFNSLLKDCLELIRLLTSIIKSIKLKA
;
A
#
# COMPACT_ATOMS: atom_id res chain seq x y z
N MET A 1 -0.72 -12.37 -18.49
CA MET A 1 0.51 -13.06 -18.06
C MET A 1 1.04 -12.43 -16.79
N ARG A 2 1.37 -13.24 -15.81
CA ARG A 2 1.94 -12.74 -14.57
C ARG A 2 3.40 -12.40 -14.76
N ASN A 3 3.79 -11.20 -14.36
CA ASN A 3 5.18 -10.78 -14.38
C ASN A 3 5.64 -10.54 -12.93
N VAL A 4 6.18 -11.59 -12.32
CA VAL A 4 6.64 -11.54 -10.93
C VAL A 4 7.91 -10.70 -10.75
N GLU A 5 8.59 -10.38 -11.86
CA GLU A 5 9.79 -9.53 -11.82
C GLU A 5 9.44 -8.04 -11.91
N ASN A 6 8.19 -7.71 -12.13
CA ASN A 6 7.74 -6.31 -12.22
C ASN A 6 8.01 -5.59 -10.89
N PRO A 7 8.75 -4.47 -10.91
CA PRO A 7 9.10 -3.74 -9.69
C PRO A 7 7.91 -3.37 -8.80
N ILE A 8 6.77 -2.98 -9.40
CA ILE A 8 5.60 -2.59 -8.59
C ILE A 8 5.04 -3.80 -7.83
N VAL A 9 5.06 -4.99 -8.44
CA VAL A 9 4.60 -6.23 -7.81
C VAL A 9 5.50 -6.56 -6.61
N LYS A 10 6.81 -6.55 -6.82
CA LYS A 10 7.78 -6.87 -5.78
C LYS A 10 7.75 -5.85 -4.65
N LYS A 11 7.75 -4.56 -4.98
CA LYS A 11 7.78 -3.49 -3.98
C LYS A 11 6.50 -3.46 -3.14
N SER A 12 5.35 -3.66 -3.76
CA SER A 12 4.08 -3.67 -3.03
C SER A 12 3.95 -4.89 -2.12
N PHE A 13 4.47 -6.03 -2.54
CA PHE A 13 4.50 -7.20 -1.68
C PHE A 13 5.44 -6.99 -0.48
N SER A 14 6.65 -6.48 -0.74
CA SER A 14 7.61 -6.18 0.32
C SER A 14 7.04 -5.17 1.32
N PHE A 15 6.32 -4.17 0.82
CA PHE A 15 5.67 -3.19 1.67
C PHE A 15 4.59 -3.85 2.54
N ALA A 16 3.78 -4.75 1.95
CA ALA A 16 2.78 -5.49 2.70
C ALA A 16 3.41 -6.29 3.84
N VAL A 17 4.55 -6.93 3.60
CA VAL A 17 5.29 -7.64 4.65
C VAL A 17 5.68 -6.68 5.78
N ARG A 18 6.19 -5.49 5.44
CA ARG A 18 6.57 -4.49 6.43
C ARG A 18 5.37 -4.02 7.25
N ILE A 19 4.22 -3.84 6.60
CA ILE A 19 2.98 -3.44 7.28
C ILE A 19 2.53 -4.50 8.27
N VAL A 20 2.56 -5.77 7.88
CA VAL A 20 2.19 -6.87 8.77
C VAL A 20 3.12 -6.91 9.98
N ASN A 21 4.43 -6.75 9.76
CA ASN A 21 5.41 -6.74 10.86
C ASN A 21 5.20 -5.54 11.78
N CYS A 22 4.88 -4.37 11.22
CA CYS A 22 4.56 -3.18 12.01
C CYS A 22 3.31 -3.43 12.86
N TYR A 23 2.27 -4.01 12.26
CA TYR A 23 1.03 -4.34 12.96
C TYR A 23 1.30 -5.28 14.14
N LYS A 24 2.07 -6.34 13.92
CA LYS A 24 2.41 -7.30 14.98
C LYS A 24 3.10 -6.60 16.15
N TYR A 25 4.03 -5.70 15.83
CA TYR A 25 4.75 -4.93 16.85
C TYR A 25 3.80 -4.04 17.65
N LEU A 26 2.92 -3.31 16.97
CA LEU A 26 1.99 -2.39 17.61
C LEU A 26 1.00 -3.11 18.51
N VAL A 27 0.43 -4.21 18.04
CA VAL A 27 -0.55 -5.00 18.80
C VAL A 27 0.09 -5.62 20.04
N LYS A 28 1.32 -6.06 19.92
CA LYS A 28 2.06 -6.64 21.06
C LYS A 28 2.36 -5.58 22.12
N LYS A 29 2.64 -4.36 21.68
CA LYS A 29 2.99 -3.27 22.58
C LYS A 29 1.77 -2.72 23.32
N ASP A 30 0.65 -2.55 22.62
CA ASP A 30 -0.55 -1.91 23.15
C ASP A 30 -1.78 -2.31 22.33
N LYS A 31 -2.86 -2.72 22.99
CA LYS A 31 -4.09 -3.15 22.32
C LYS A 31 -5.21 -2.12 22.40
N TYR A 32 -5.00 -0.99 23.05
CA TYR A 32 -6.05 0.02 23.21
C TYR A 32 -6.53 0.59 21.87
N LEU A 33 -5.62 0.72 20.91
CA LEU A 33 -5.92 1.33 19.62
C LEU A 33 -5.97 0.30 18.51
N LEU A 34 -6.36 -0.93 18.83
CA LEU A 34 -6.41 -2.03 17.89
C LEU A 34 -7.23 -1.68 16.64
N SER A 35 -8.34 -0.98 16.80
CA SER A 35 -9.18 -0.60 15.65
C SER A 35 -8.43 0.31 14.68
N LEU A 36 -7.54 1.19 15.17
CA LEU A 36 -6.71 2.02 14.31
C LEU A 36 -5.60 1.22 13.64
N TYR A 37 -4.97 0.31 14.38
CA TYR A 37 -3.94 -0.56 13.81
C TYR A 37 -4.52 -1.41 12.68
N ASN A 38 -5.75 -1.88 12.84
CA ASN A 38 -6.45 -2.66 11.82
C ASN A 38 -6.63 -1.85 10.53
N GLN A 39 -6.88 -0.55 10.62
CA GLN A 39 -7.00 0.33 9.45
C GLN A 39 -5.70 0.37 8.66
N LEU A 40 -4.56 0.49 9.34
CA LEU A 40 -3.26 0.46 8.68
C LEU A 40 -3.00 -0.90 8.03
N LEU A 41 -3.31 -1.98 8.75
CA LEU A 41 -3.13 -3.34 8.22
C LEU A 41 -3.93 -3.51 6.94
N ASP A 42 -5.21 -3.13 6.96
CA ASP A 42 -6.11 -3.32 5.83
C ASP A 42 -5.66 -2.49 4.62
N SER A 43 -5.41 -1.20 4.80
CA SER A 43 -5.02 -0.35 3.68
C SER A 43 -3.63 -0.70 3.15
N GLY A 44 -2.68 -0.92 4.05
CA GLY A 44 -1.29 -1.18 3.66
C GLY A 44 -1.09 -2.50 2.92
N THR A 45 -1.88 -3.53 3.26
CA THR A 45 -1.82 -4.82 2.55
C THR A 45 -2.68 -4.82 1.29
N SER A 46 -3.72 -4.00 1.24
CA SER A 46 -4.60 -3.90 0.06
C SER A 46 -3.91 -3.30 -1.16
N ILE A 47 -2.86 -2.50 -0.96
CA ILE A 47 -2.07 -1.97 -2.08
C ILE A 47 -1.55 -3.15 -2.91
N GLY A 48 -0.80 -4.04 -2.28
CA GLY A 48 -0.21 -5.20 -2.96
C GLY A 48 -1.24 -6.20 -3.43
N ALA A 49 -2.31 -6.40 -2.67
CA ALA A 49 -3.37 -7.35 -3.05
C ALA A 49 -4.02 -6.93 -4.37
N ASN A 50 -4.33 -5.64 -4.53
CA ASN A 50 -4.94 -5.13 -5.77
C ASN A 50 -3.95 -5.15 -6.94
N ILE A 51 -2.68 -4.85 -6.69
CA ILE A 51 -1.65 -4.97 -7.73
C ILE A 51 -1.52 -6.42 -8.17
N SER A 52 -1.53 -7.37 -7.23
CA SER A 52 -1.47 -8.79 -7.55
C SER A 52 -2.66 -9.20 -8.42
N GLU A 53 -3.87 -8.76 -8.06
CA GLU A 53 -5.08 -9.05 -8.85
C GLU A 53 -5.02 -8.42 -10.24
N SER A 54 -4.39 -7.25 -10.37
CA SER A 54 -4.28 -6.58 -11.66
C SER A 54 -3.51 -7.42 -12.68
N GLN A 55 -2.61 -8.30 -12.21
CA GLN A 55 -1.82 -9.17 -13.10
C GLN A 55 -2.68 -10.22 -13.79
N ALA A 56 -3.89 -10.48 -13.28
CA ALA A 56 -4.84 -11.43 -13.86
C ALA A 56 -6.07 -10.71 -14.42
N ALA A 57 -5.95 -9.41 -14.72
CA ALA A 57 -7.07 -8.61 -15.21
C ALA A 57 -7.58 -9.11 -16.57
N ALA A 58 -8.90 -9.04 -16.75
CA ALA A 58 -9.55 -9.51 -17.96
C ALA A 58 -9.45 -8.52 -19.13
N SER A 59 -9.13 -7.25 -18.84
CA SER A 59 -9.08 -6.19 -19.85
C SER A 59 -8.16 -5.07 -19.36
N LYS A 60 -7.82 -4.13 -20.27
CA LYS A 60 -7.09 -2.91 -19.91
C LYS A 60 -7.86 -2.08 -18.88
N ALA A 61 -9.17 -1.99 -19.06
CA ALA A 61 -10.02 -1.23 -18.14
C ALA A 61 -10.00 -1.85 -16.75
N ASP A 62 -10.08 -3.17 -16.65
CA ASP A 62 -10.01 -3.89 -15.39
C ASP A 62 -8.63 -3.72 -14.74
N PHE A 63 -7.57 -3.84 -15.53
CA PHE A 63 -6.19 -3.62 -15.07
C PHE A 63 -6.04 -2.23 -14.45
N ARG A 64 -6.48 -1.21 -15.20
CA ARG A 64 -6.40 0.18 -14.74
C ARG A 64 -7.23 0.39 -13.47
N ASN A 65 -8.42 -0.20 -13.41
CA ASN A 65 -9.29 -0.08 -12.25
C ASN A 65 -8.64 -0.67 -11.00
N LYS A 66 -8.03 -1.84 -11.10
CA LYS A 66 -7.32 -2.46 -9.98
C LYS A 66 -6.17 -1.58 -9.47
N LEU A 67 -5.43 -0.98 -10.39
CA LEU A 67 -4.34 -0.07 -10.00
C LEU A 67 -4.87 1.20 -9.34
N ARG A 68 -6.02 1.71 -9.77
CA ARG A 68 -6.64 2.88 -9.15
C ARG A 68 -7.10 2.58 -7.74
N ILE A 69 -7.66 1.40 -7.51
CA ILE A 69 -8.04 0.95 -6.16
C ILE A 69 -6.79 0.87 -5.29
N SER A 70 -5.71 0.29 -5.82
CA SER A 70 -4.43 0.21 -5.11
C SER A 70 -3.90 1.60 -4.74
N LEU A 71 -3.97 2.57 -5.66
CA LEU A 71 -3.53 3.93 -5.40
C LEU A 71 -4.34 4.59 -4.29
N LYS A 72 -5.65 4.39 -4.30
CA LYS A 72 -6.54 4.88 -3.24
C LYS A 72 -6.11 4.32 -1.87
N GLU A 73 -5.81 3.03 -1.82
CA GLU A 73 -5.36 2.38 -0.59
C GLU A 73 -3.99 2.91 -0.14
N ALA A 74 -3.13 3.27 -1.09
CA ALA A 74 -1.83 3.85 -0.76
C ALA A 74 -1.99 5.24 -0.12
N TYR A 75 -2.92 6.06 -0.61
CA TYR A 75 -3.21 7.35 0.01
C TYR A 75 -3.78 7.17 1.41
N GLU A 76 -4.64 6.18 1.61
CA GLU A 76 -5.19 5.89 2.93
C GLU A 76 -4.07 5.43 3.88
N THR A 77 -3.15 4.62 3.40
CA THR A 77 -1.99 4.17 4.18
C THR A 77 -1.13 5.36 4.61
N GLU A 78 -0.90 6.29 3.70
CA GLU A 78 -0.17 7.53 4.02
C GLU A 78 -0.84 8.29 5.15
N PHE A 79 -2.17 8.38 5.10
CA PHE A 79 -2.96 9.04 6.16
C PHE A 79 -2.70 8.39 7.52
N TRP A 80 -2.81 7.05 7.59
CA TRP A 80 -2.62 6.35 8.86
C TRP A 80 -1.20 6.48 9.40
N LEU A 81 -0.20 6.40 8.52
CA LEU A 81 1.20 6.56 8.93
C LEU A 81 1.43 7.94 9.56
N LYS A 82 0.93 8.99 8.91
CA LYS A 82 1.05 10.35 9.43
C LYS A 82 0.34 10.53 10.76
N LEU A 83 -0.87 9.99 10.88
CA LEU A 83 -1.63 10.06 12.11
C LEU A 83 -0.89 9.33 13.24
N PHE A 84 -0.33 8.16 12.96
CA PHE A 84 0.38 7.37 13.96
C PHE A 84 1.67 8.07 14.42
N TYR A 85 2.33 8.80 13.53
CA TYR A 85 3.48 9.59 13.91
C TYR A 85 3.10 10.78 14.80
N GLU A 86 2.08 11.53 14.40
CA GLU A 86 1.62 12.70 15.16
C GLU A 86 1.08 12.33 16.53
N THR A 87 0.57 11.13 16.71
CA THR A 87 0.03 10.64 17.97
C THR A 87 1.03 9.79 18.75
N GLU A 88 2.29 9.77 18.31
CA GLU A 88 3.40 9.08 18.99
C GLU A 88 3.25 7.56 19.05
N ILE A 89 2.44 6.98 18.15
CA ILE A 89 2.33 5.53 18.01
C ILE A 89 3.56 4.97 17.29
N LEU A 90 4.05 5.69 16.26
CA LEU A 90 5.28 5.35 15.54
C LEU A 90 6.36 6.37 15.86
N ASP A 91 7.59 5.90 16.05
CA ASP A 91 8.72 6.80 16.20
C ASP A 91 9.11 7.37 14.82
N LYS A 92 9.95 8.41 14.84
CA LYS A 92 10.34 9.13 13.63
C LYS A 92 11.05 8.23 12.63
N LYS A 93 11.93 7.37 13.10
CA LYS A 93 12.74 6.49 12.23
C LYS A 93 11.84 5.51 11.46
N GLU A 94 10.96 4.82 12.18
CA GLU A 94 10.06 3.86 11.56
C GLU A 94 9.05 4.55 10.64
N PHE A 95 8.50 5.68 11.10
CA PHE A 95 7.58 6.48 10.29
C PHE A 95 8.23 6.91 8.97
N ASN A 96 9.42 7.51 9.03
CA ASN A 96 10.09 7.98 7.82
C ASN A 96 10.39 6.83 6.86
N SER A 97 10.78 5.68 7.37
CA SER A 97 11.10 4.51 6.56
C SER A 97 9.86 3.97 5.84
N LEU A 98 8.76 3.79 6.56
CA LEU A 98 7.50 3.30 5.98
C LEU A 98 6.90 4.32 5.02
N LEU A 99 6.94 5.61 5.38
CA LEU A 99 6.39 6.66 4.53
C LEU A 99 7.15 6.74 3.20
N LYS A 100 8.45 6.60 3.23
CA LYS A 100 9.28 6.61 2.01
C LYS A 100 8.81 5.54 1.04
N ASP A 101 8.60 4.33 1.52
CA ASP A 101 8.15 3.21 0.67
C ASP A 101 6.73 3.45 0.17
N CYS A 102 5.84 3.96 1.02
CA CYS A 102 4.46 4.27 0.64
C CYS A 102 4.42 5.32 -0.47
N LEU A 103 5.19 6.40 -0.33
CA LEU A 103 5.26 7.46 -1.33
C LEU A 103 5.84 6.97 -2.66
N GLU A 104 6.79 6.05 -2.62
CA GLU A 104 7.32 5.43 -3.83
C GLU A 104 6.24 4.67 -4.58
N LEU A 105 5.42 3.89 -3.85
CA LEU A 105 4.31 3.15 -4.44
C LEU A 105 3.29 4.12 -5.07
N ILE A 106 2.99 5.22 -4.40
CA ILE A 106 2.08 6.24 -4.94
C ILE A 106 2.62 6.79 -6.26
N ARG A 107 3.92 7.11 -6.32
CA ARG A 107 4.54 7.62 -7.55
C ARG A 107 4.49 6.60 -8.68
N LEU A 108 4.84 5.36 -8.38
CA LEU A 108 4.86 4.29 -9.39
C LEU A 108 3.45 4.02 -9.90
N LEU A 109 2.47 3.90 -9.02
CA LEU A 109 1.07 3.68 -9.41
C LEU A 109 0.54 4.83 -10.25
N THR A 110 0.79 6.07 -9.83
CA THR A 110 0.36 7.25 -10.57
C THR A 110 0.94 7.25 -11.99
N SER A 111 2.23 6.96 -12.11
CA SER A 111 2.91 6.91 -13.39
C SER A 111 2.35 5.83 -14.30
N ILE A 112 2.15 4.62 -13.78
CA ILE A 112 1.61 3.50 -14.55
C ILE A 112 0.19 3.81 -15.02
N ILE A 113 -0.66 4.31 -14.12
CA ILE A 113 -2.06 4.63 -14.45
C ILE A 113 -2.13 5.66 -15.57
N LYS A 114 -1.29 6.71 -15.50
CA LYS A 114 -1.24 7.74 -16.53
C LYS A 114 -0.79 7.20 -17.90
N SER A 115 0.02 6.14 -17.90
CA SER A 115 0.52 5.56 -19.13
C SER A 115 -0.50 4.66 -19.84
N ILE A 116 -1.57 4.25 -19.15
CA ILE A 116 -2.58 3.36 -19.71
C ILE A 116 -3.54 4.14 -20.57
N LYS A 117 -3.60 3.81 -21.86
CA LYS A 117 -4.54 4.44 -22.79
C LYS A 117 -5.71 3.50 -23.05
N LEU A 118 -6.90 3.99 -22.76
CA LEU A 118 -8.13 3.29 -23.08
C LEU A 118 -8.72 3.91 -24.35
N LYS A 119 -9.40 3.08 -25.17
CA LYS A 119 -10.10 3.59 -26.32
C LYS A 119 -11.28 4.46 -25.86
N ALA A 120 -11.44 5.57 -26.52
CA ALA A 120 -12.57 6.46 -26.27
C ALA A 120 -13.90 5.79 -26.66
#